data_d95597f499bc799d999c7937a8fd2792
#
_entry.id   d95597f499bc799d999c7937a8fd2792
#
_cell.length_a   1.000
_cell.length_b   1.000
_cell.length_c   1.000
_cell.angle_alpha   90.00
_cell.angle_beta   90.00
_cell.angle_gamma   90.00
#
_symmetry.space_group_name_H-M   'P 1'
#
loop_
_entity.id
_entity.type
_entity.pdbx_description
1 polymer ?
#
loop_
_entity_poly.entity_id
_entity_poly.type
_entity_poly.pdbx_seq_one_letter_code
_entity_poly.pdbx_strand_id
1 'polypeptide(L)'
;MTNSEHNNSAGVPESYGVPDEEAQLEHVRLRHLAKTRDPKTFAILSQLSLPADSHCMVAGAGAGTVSAWLAENVCPQGEVWSCDMDLRFHDPMPKNVKITQHDHATDELPAGYFSLIHARAVLQHIPERELVLEKFVSALQPGGWLVAEEGHFEAFASQPLPEPYATMHKTICMGATTPWRDPNLGHKLLARFSELGLQKLDIQGDVWAMRPGESGGEWWFLALERAAPSLIAAGIMTEEQGQEAIAQARLQGSVIMSTLSLATIGQKPH
;
A
#
# COMPACT_ATOMS: atom_id res chain seq x y z
N MET A 1 0.62 31.47 36.87
CA MET A 1 1.37 30.21 36.63
C MET A 1 0.37 29.25 36.05
N THR A 2 0.26 29.23 34.76
CA THR A 2 -0.65 28.34 34.03
C THR A 2 0.22 27.39 33.22
N ASN A 3 0.25 26.11 33.66
CA ASN A 3 0.89 25.03 32.95
C ASN A 3 0.09 24.77 31.64
N SER A 4 0.68 25.09 30.54
CA SER A 4 0.25 24.56 29.23
C SER A 4 0.86 23.18 29.07
N GLU A 5 0.04 22.16 29.28
CA GLU A 5 0.37 20.80 28.86
C GLU A 5 0.45 20.77 27.35
N HIS A 6 1.65 20.65 26.83
CA HIS A 6 1.88 20.33 25.42
C HIS A 6 1.53 18.85 25.25
N ASN A 7 0.37 18.62 24.67
CA ASN A 7 -0.03 17.30 24.19
C ASN A 7 0.82 17.00 22.95
N ASN A 8 1.89 16.23 23.15
CA ASN A 8 2.81 15.81 22.11
C ASN A 8 2.23 14.56 21.42
N SER A 9 1.18 14.74 20.61
CA SER A 9 0.80 13.75 19.61
C SER A 9 1.87 13.84 18.52
N ALA A 10 2.84 12.92 18.54
CA ALA A 10 3.75 12.71 17.43
C ALA A 10 2.89 12.47 16.19
N GLY A 11 2.75 13.50 15.33
CA GLY A 11 1.77 13.53 14.27
C GLY A 11 2.11 12.53 13.18
N VAL A 12 1.16 11.68 12.87
CA VAL A 12 1.00 11.15 11.51
C VAL A 12 1.03 12.36 10.57
N PRO A 13 1.88 12.40 9.52
CA PRO A 13 1.87 13.51 8.59
C PRO A 13 0.44 13.77 8.12
N GLU A 14 -0.01 15.02 8.10
CA GLU A 14 -1.37 15.41 7.65
C GLU A 14 -1.73 14.83 6.28
N SER A 15 -0.72 14.37 5.52
CA SER A 15 -0.84 13.76 4.19
C SER A 15 -1.47 12.36 4.17
N TYR A 16 -1.47 11.60 5.28
CA TYR A 16 -2.03 10.23 5.33
C TYR A 16 -3.01 10.01 6.50
N GLY A 17 -3.32 11.05 7.25
CA GLY A 17 -4.24 10.96 8.39
C GLY A 17 -5.63 10.49 7.96
N VAL A 18 -6.11 9.39 8.53
CA VAL A 18 -7.51 8.95 8.42
C VAL A 18 -8.25 9.48 9.65
N PRO A 19 -9.26 10.36 9.50
CA PRO A 19 -10.08 10.83 10.61
C PRO A 19 -10.70 9.66 11.39
N ASP A 20 -10.91 9.83 12.69
CA ASP A 20 -11.46 8.75 13.53
C ASP A 20 -12.83 8.27 13.05
N GLU A 21 -13.67 9.18 12.54
CA GLU A 21 -14.97 8.89 11.96
C GLU A 21 -14.91 8.04 10.68
N GLU A 22 -13.80 8.08 9.96
CA GLU A 22 -13.56 7.29 8.73
C GLU A 22 -12.80 5.97 8.99
N ALA A 23 -12.25 5.79 10.19
CA ALA A 23 -11.36 4.66 10.48
C ALA A 23 -12.01 3.29 10.22
N GLN A 24 -13.30 3.12 10.55
CA GLN A 24 -14.02 1.89 10.30
C GLN A 24 -14.17 1.60 8.80
N LEU A 25 -14.46 2.61 8.00
CA LEU A 25 -14.60 2.48 6.55
C LEU A 25 -13.25 2.16 5.90
N GLU A 26 -12.19 2.81 6.35
CA GLU A 26 -10.82 2.54 5.87
C GLU A 26 -10.38 1.12 6.21
N HIS A 27 -10.65 0.63 7.42
CA HIS A 27 -10.36 -0.76 7.78
C HIS A 27 -11.08 -1.75 6.84
N VAL A 28 -12.37 -1.53 6.57
CA VAL A 28 -13.13 -2.34 5.61
C VAL A 28 -12.50 -2.29 4.22
N ARG A 29 -12.11 -1.10 3.74
CA ARG A 29 -11.44 -0.91 2.46
C ARG A 29 -10.11 -1.67 2.37
N LEU A 30 -9.28 -1.57 3.40
CA LEU A 30 -8.00 -2.29 3.48
C LEU A 30 -8.19 -3.81 3.47
N ARG A 31 -9.23 -4.33 4.13
CA ARG A 31 -9.56 -5.77 4.09
C ARG A 31 -10.03 -6.24 2.71
N HIS A 32 -10.78 -5.43 1.97
CA HIS A 32 -11.13 -5.73 0.57
C HIS A 32 -9.89 -5.75 -0.33
N LEU A 33 -8.96 -4.78 -0.15
CA LEU A 33 -7.70 -4.74 -0.86
C LEU A 33 -6.85 -5.98 -0.55
N ALA A 34 -6.70 -6.32 0.73
CA ALA A 34 -5.98 -7.51 1.18
C ALA A 34 -6.57 -8.77 0.55
N LYS A 35 -7.88 -9.02 0.70
CA LYS A 35 -8.55 -10.20 0.13
C LYS A 35 -8.32 -10.35 -1.38
N THR A 36 -8.18 -9.24 -2.09
CA THR A 36 -7.94 -9.25 -3.53
C THR A 36 -6.48 -9.54 -3.88
N ARG A 37 -5.55 -8.94 -3.12
CA ARG A 37 -4.12 -8.94 -3.47
C ARG A 37 -3.32 -10.06 -2.80
N ASP A 38 -3.73 -10.51 -1.61
CA ASP A 38 -2.99 -11.48 -0.81
C ASP A 38 -2.67 -12.78 -1.55
N PRO A 39 -3.59 -13.39 -2.33
CA PRO A 39 -3.25 -14.64 -3.04
C PRO A 39 -2.05 -14.50 -3.98
N LYS A 40 -1.94 -13.37 -4.68
CA LYS A 40 -0.80 -13.10 -5.58
C LYS A 40 0.47 -12.78 -4.79
N THR A 41 0.36 -11.92 -3.77
CA THR A 41 1.47 -11.60 -2.86
C THR A 41 2.05 -12.88 -2.23
N PHE A 42 1.19 -13.75 -1.68
CA PHE A 42 1.62 -15.00 -1.05
C PHE A 42 2.30 -15.95 -2.05
N ALA A 43 1.78 -16.05 -3.27
CA ALA A 43 2.42 -16.83 -4.32
C ALA A 43 3.82 -16.32 -4.67
N ILE A 44 4.02 -15.01 -4.72
CA ILE A 44 5.32 -14.39 -4.96
C ILE A 44 6.29 -14.67 -3.79
N LEU A 45 5.86 -14.39 -2.57
CA LEU A 45 6.70 -14.53 -1.37
C LEU A 45 7.08 -16.00 -1.12
N SER A 46 6.20 -16.96 -1.44
CA SER A 46 6.49 -18.40 -1.33
C SER A 46 7.64 -18.88 -2.23
N GLN A 47 7.95 -18.15 -3.31
CA GLN A 47 9.02 -18.50 -4.25
C GLN A 47 10.41 -18.15 -3.73
N LEU A 48 10.51 -17.31 -2.69
CA LEU A 48 11.79 -16.77 -2.21
C LEU A 48 12.61 -17.74 -1.37
N SER A 49 12.06 -18.90 -1.01
CA SER A 49 12.74 -19.98 -0.26
C SER A 49 13.46 -19.47 1.00
N LEU A 50 12.76 -18.68 1.83
CA LEU A 50 13.29 -18.13 3.07
C LEU A 50 13.41 -19.19 4.16
N PRO A 51 14.48 -19.19 4.99
CA PRO A 51 14.57 -20.04 6.19
C PRO A 51 13.43 -19.79 7.20
N ALA A 52 13.06 -20.81 7.94
CA ALA A 52 11.95 -20.74 8.93
C ALA A 52 12.23 -19.79 10.11
N ASP A 53 13.49 -19.46 10.38
CA ASP A 53 13.96 -18.52 11.40
C ASP A 53 14.25 -17.11 10.86
N SER A 54 13.79 -16.80 9.65
CA SER A 54 13.99 -15.51 9.00
C SER A 54 13.41 -14.34 9.80
N HIS A 55 14.08 -13.19 9.71
CA HIS A 55 13.55 -11.90 10.15
C HIS A 55 12.94 -11.18 8.95
N CYS A 56 11.65 -10.93 8.99
CA CYS A 56 10.93 -10.26 7.91
C CYS A 56 10.36 -8.92 8.37
N MET A 57 10.22 -7.98 7.45
CA MET A 57 9.50 -6.72 7.68
C MET A 57 8.43 -6.53 6.61
N VAL A 58 7.24 -6.13 7.04
CA VAL A 58 6.16 -5.64 6.19
C VAL A 58 5.99 -4.15 6.44
N ALA A 59 6.34 -3.34 5.45
CA ALA A 59 6.20 -1.89 5.48
C ALA A 59 4.82 -1.49 4.98
N GLY A 60 4.12 -0.62 5.73
CA GLY A 60 2.74 -0.23 5.46
C GLY A 60 1.79 -1.43 5.54
N ALA A 61 1.81 -2.10 6.70
CA ALA A 61 1.16 -3.40 6.87
C ALA A 61 -0.38 -3.36 6.78
N GLY A 62 -1.00 -2.17 6.98
CA GLY A 62 -2.46 -2.00 6.93
C GLY A 62 -3.18 -2.93 7.91
N ALA A 63 -4.04 -3.83 7.40
CA ALA A 63 -4.71 -4.84 8.23
C ALA A 63 -3.77 -5.96 8.75
N GLY A 64 -2.50 -6.00 8.31
CA GLY A 64 -1.50 -6.94 8.78
C GLY A 64 -1.58 -8.35 8.20
N THR A 65 -2.40 -8.58 7.17
CA THR A 65 -2.64 -9.92 6.61
C THR A 65 -1.38 -10.59 6.07
N VAL A 66 -0.49 -9.81 5.41
CA VAL A 66 0.80 -10.31 4.93
C VAL A 66 1.73 -10.64 6.08
N SER A 67 1.75 -9.81 7.13
CA SER A 67 2.55 -10.06 8.34
C SER A 67 2.14 -11.35 9.04
N ALA A 68 0.84 -11.57 9.22
CA ALA A 68 0.31 -12.78 9.83
C ALA A 68 0.65 -14.01 8.97
N TRP A 69 0.45 -13.93 7.66
CA TRP A 69 0.75 -15.03 6.75
C TRP A 69 2.25 -15.40 6.75
N LEU A 70 3.15 -14.41 6.71
CA LEU A 70 4.60 -14.64 6.81
C LEU A 70 4.97 -15.35 8.09
N ALA A 71 4.43 -14.89 9.23
CA ALA A 71 4.70 -15.44 10.55
C ALA A 71 4.26 -16.91 10.70
N GLU A 72 3.17 -17.29 10.05
CA GLU A 72 2.60 -18.63 10.15
C GLU A 72 3.18 -19.61 9.11
N ASN A 73 3.46 -19.13 7.88
CA ASN A 73 3.72 -20.00 6.74
C ASN A 73 5.16 -19.95 6.23
N VAL A 74 5.91 -18.87 6.50
CA VAL A 74 7.26 -18.67 5.96
C VAL A 74 8.30 -18.71 7.06
N CYS A 75 8.10 -17.95 8.13
CA CYS A 75 9.08 -17.84 9.21
C CYS A 75 8.46 -18.12 10.60
N PRO A 76 7.91 -19.34 10.83
CA PRO A 76 7.25 -19.68 12.10
C PRO A 76 8.20 -19.74 13.30
N GLN A 77 9.50 -19.79 13.09
CA GLN A 77 10.55 -19.74 14.12
C GLN A 77 11.30 -18.41 14.15
N GLY A 78 10.98 -17.49 13.22
CA GLY A 78 11.57 -16.17 13.10
C GLY A 78 10.71 -15.08 13.70
N GLU A 79 10.95 -13.85 13.27
CA GLU A 79 10.23 -12.65 13.70
C GLU A 79 9.72 -11.88 12.48
N VAL A 80 8.50 -11.36 12.55
CA VAL A 80 7.94 -10.45 11.53
C VAL A 80 7.67 -9.09 12.16
N TRP A 81 8.29 -8.04 11.62
CA TRP A 81 7.94 -6.66 11.96
C TRP A 81 6.79 -6.21 11.06
N SER A 82 5.65 -5.91 11.68
CA SER A 82 4.47 -5.36 11.04
C SER A 82 4.46 -3.86 11.28
N CYS A 83 4.97 -3.09 10.31
CA CYS A 83 5.21 -1.67 10.44
C CYS A 83 4.14 -0.85 9.72
N ASP A 84 3.53 0.08 10.41
CA ASP A 84 2.60 1.05 9.83
C ASP A 84 2.65 2.37 10.61
N MET A 85 2.25 3.46 9.99
CA MET A 85 2.06 4.74 10.67
C MET A 85 0.81 4.75 11.52
N ASP A 86 -0.24 4.02 11.09
CA ASP A 86 -1.53 3.93 11.75
C ASP A 86 -1.87 2.49 12.18
N LEU A 87 -1.64 2.17 13.42
CA LEU A 87 -1.85 0.83 13.97
C LEU A 87 -3.32 0.46 14.23
N ARG A 88 -4.27 1.40 14.08
CA ARG A 88 -5.71 1.16 14.31
C ARG A 88 -6.30 0.11 13.39
N PHE A 89 -5.63 -0.17 12.27
CA PHE A 89 -6.12 -1.09 11.24
C PHE A 89 -5.61 -2.52 11.38
N HIS A 90 -4.66 -2.80 12.30
CA HIS A 90 -4.12 -4.13 12.48
C HIS A 90 -5.18 -5.10 13.06
N ASP A 91 -5.32 -6.24 12.42
CA ASP A 91 -6.03 -7.39 12.98
C ASP A 91 -5.19 -8.05 14.09
N PRO A 92 -5.77 -8.94 14.94
CA PRO A 92 -5.01 -9.73 15.88
C PRO A 92 -3.89 -10.55 15.20
N MET A 93 -2.67 -10.52 15.76
CA MET A 93 -1.46 -11.06 15.15
C MET A 93 -0.95 -12.30 15.86
N PRO A 94 -0.24 -13.21 15.14
CA PRO A 94 0.57 -14.28 15.74
C PRO A 94 1.61 -13.74 16.72
N LYS A 95 2.05 -14.59 17.68
CA LYS A 95 2.96 -14.16 18.76
C LYS A 95 4.35 -13.71 18.30
N ASN A 96 4.80 -14.22 17.14
CA ASN A 96 6.07 -13.87 16.52
C ASN A 96 5.98 -12.64 15.58
N VAL A 97 4.84 -11.93 15.59
CA VAL A 97 4.67 -10.65 14.92
C VAL A 97 4.86 -9.52 15.92
N LYS A 98 5.82 -8.63 15.63
CA LYS A 98 6.05 -7.39 16.35
C LYS A 98 5.35 -6.25 15.61
N ILE A 99 4.26 -5.76 16.15
CA ILE A 99 3.55 -4.58 15.62
C ILE A 99 4.32 -3.34 16.05
N THR A 100 4.67 -2.47 15.09
CA THR A 100 5.49 -1.29 15.34
C THR A 100 4.91 -0.09 14.59
N GLN A 101 4.60 0.98 15.33
CA GLN A 101 4.34 2.27 14.68
C GLN A 101 5.66 2.78 14.12
N HIS A 102 5.72 3.04 12.81
CA HIS A 102 6.96 3.34 12.12
C HIS A 102 6.71 4.25 10.92
N ASP A 103 7.35 5.39 10.91
CA ASP A 103 7.45 6.27 9.75
C ASP A 103 8.72 5.94 8.97
N HIS A 104 8.57 5.30 7.82
CA HIS A 104 9.70 4.86 7.00
C HIS A 104 10.57 6.01 6.49
N ALA A 105 10.04 7.24 6.39
CA ALA A 105 10.81 8.41 5.98
C ALA A 105 11.79 8.87 7.08
N THR A 106 11.35 8.87 8.33
CA THR A 106 12.09 9.47 9.45
C THR A 106 12.77 8.46 10.36
N ASP A 107 12.11 7.32 10.63
CA ASP A 107 12.61 6.35 11.60
C ASP A 107 13.74 5.48 11.03
N GLU A 108 14.61 5.03 11.92
CA GLU A 108 15.76 4.20 11.57
C GLU A 108 15.40 2.69 11.58
N LEU A 109 16.06 1.95 10.70
CA LEU A 109 15.99 0.49 10.63
C LEU A 109 17.35 -0.13 10.98
N PRO A 110 17.38 -1.31 11.62
CA PRO A 110 18.63 -2.00 11.90
C PRO A 110 19.29 -2.45 10.59
N ALA A 111 20.55 -2.04 10.37
CA ALA A 111 21.30 -2.42 9.17
C ALA A 111 21.58 -3.93 9.12
N GLY A 112 21.43 -4.54 7.97
CA GLY A 112 21.77 -5.94 7.73
C GLY A 112 20.97 -6.96 8.53
N TYR A 113 19.73 -6.64 8.90
CA TYR A 113 18.94 -7.45 9.82
C TYR A 113 17.87 -8.32 9.13
N PHE A 114 17.22 -7.81 8.09
CA PHE A 114 16.07 -8.49 7.51
C PHE A 114 16.45 -9.43 6.36
N SER A 115 15.88 -10.63 6.38
CA SER A 115 15.92 -11.59 5.26
C SER A 115 14.94 -11.22 4.15
N LEU A 116 13.86 -10.52 4.50
CA LEU A 116 12.83 -10.01 3.59
C LEU A 116 12.31 -8.66 4.08
N ILE A 117 12.23 -7.72 3.16
CA ILE A 117 11.40 -6.51 3.32
C ILE A 117 10.34 -6.53 2.23
N HIS A 118 9.07 -6.44 2.63
CA HIS A 118 7.92 -6.37 1.73
C HIS A 118 7.19 -5.04 1.93
N ALA A 119 6.87 -4.37 0.83
CA ALA A 119 6.03 -3.16 0.81
C ALA A 119 4.96 -3.28 -0.27
N ARG A 120 3.71 -2.95 0.04
CA ARG A 120 2.61 -3.01 -0.92
C ARG A 120 1.72 -1.78 -0.84
N ALA A 121 1.67 -1.00 -1.95
CA ALA A 121 0.91 0.24 -2.08
C ALA A 121 1.28 1.28 -0.99
N VAL A 122 2.58 1.43 -0.73
CA VAL A 122 3.16 2.28 0.31
C VAL A 122 4.07 3.34 -0.29
N LEU A 123 5.08 2.93 -1.04
CA LEU A 123 6.13 3.82 -1.55
C LEU A 123 5.58 4.93 -2.44
N GLN A 124 4.50 4.66 -3.19
CA GLN A 124 3.83 5.68 -4.00
C GLN A 124 3.30 6.86 -3.18
N HIS A 125 3.07 6.67 -1.88
CA HIS A 125 2.53 7.67 -0.96
C HIS A 125 3.60 8.42 -0.16
N ILE A 126 4.86 8.05 -0.25
CA ILE A 126 5.97 8.65 0.50
C ILE A 126 6.74 9.60 -0.42
N PRO A 127 6.82 10.91 -0.11
CA PRO A 127 7.63 11.85 -0.90
C PRO A 127 9.10 11.43 -0.95
N GLU A 128 9.66 11.01 0.18
CA GLU A 128 11.06 10.60 0.39
C GLU A 128 11.33 9.14 -0.02
N ARG A 129 10.53 8.56 -0.93
CA ARG A 129 10.58 7.14 -1.33
C ARG A 129 11.96 6.64 -1.76
N GLU A 130 12.76 7.52 -2.34
CA GLU A 130 14.13 7.17 -2.74
C GLU A 130 15.02 6.88 -1.52
N LEU A 131 14.95 7.74 -0.50
CA LEU A 131 15.64 7.53 0.78
C LEU A 131 15.12 6.27 1.48
N VAL A 132 13.82 6.03 1.45
CA VAL A 132 13.19 4.83 2.05
C VAL A 132 13.70 3.56 1.37
N LEU A 133 13.81 3.55 0.04
CA LEU A 133 14.38 2.42 -0.70
C LEU A 133 15.84 2.16 -0.32
N GLU A 134 16.65 3.21 -0.16
CA GLU A 134 18.04 3.09 0.31
C GLU A 134 18.12 2.53 1.74
N LYS A 135 17.25 3.00 2.66
CA LYS A 135 17.12 2.44 4.02
C LYS A 135 16.72 0.97 3.99
N PHE A 136 15.77 0.57 3.13
CA PHE A 136 15.36 -0.83 3.00
C PHE A 136 16.51 -1.70 2.53
N VAL A 137 17.24 -1.29 1.49
CA VAL A 137 18.42 -2.05 1.01
C VAL A 137 19.52 -2.13 2.08
N SER A 138 19.75 -1.04 2.85
CA SER A 138 20.70 -1.05 3.97
C SER A 138 20.25 -2.04 5.07
N ALA A 139 18.97 -2.08 5.39
CA ALA A 139 18.41 -2.94 6.43
C ALA A 139 18.36 -4.44 6.05
N LEU A 140 18.41 -4.78 4.75
CA LEU A 140 18.53 -6.16 4.31
C LEU A 140 19.90 -6.74 4.68
N GLN A 141 19.91 -7.99 5.18
CA GLN A 141 21.13 -8.79 5.29
C GLN A 141 21.68 -9.16 3.89
N PRO A 142 22.97 -9.54 3.76
CA PRO A 142 23.47 -10.15 2.53
C PRO A 142 22.60 -11.34 2.11
N GLY A 143 22.21 -11.40 0.83
CA GLY A 143 21.27 -12.40 0.32
C GLY A 143 19.79 -12.15 0.65
N GLY A 144 19.45 -11.09 1.40
CA GLY A 144 18.07 -10.72 1.71
C GLY A 144 17.29 -10.16 0.51
N TRP A 145 15.96 -10.24 0.54
CA TRP A 145 15.07 -9.89 -0.53
C TRP A 145 14.31 -8.59 -0.25
N LEU A 146 14.18 -7.75 -1.26
CA LEU A 146 13.22 -6.63 -1.31
C LEU A 146 12.12 -6.98 -2.30
N VAL A 147 10.87 -6.90 -1.86
CA VAL A 147 9.68 -7.05 -2.71
C VAL A 147 8.82 -5.80 -2.54
N ALA A 148 8.64 -5.06 -3.62
CA ALA A 148 7.77 -3.88 -3.62
C ALA A 148 6.66 -4.03 -4.66
N GLU A 149 5.41 -3.97 -4.19
CA GLU A 149 4.21 -4.10 -5.01
C GLU A 149 3.51 -2.74 -5.14
N GLU A 150 3.67 -2.10 -6.30
CA GLU A 150 3.12 -0.76 -6.55
C GLU A 150 2.26 -0.72 -7.81
N GLY A 151 1.39 0.27 -7.87
CA GLY A 151 0.48 0.46 -9.00
C GLY A 151 1.14 1.14 -10.19
N HIS A 152 0.56 0.89 -11.38
CA HIS A 152 0.70 1.73 -12.56
C HIS A 152 -0.70 2.08 -13.04
N PHE A 153 -1.11 3.34 -12.84
CA PHE A 153 -2.50 3.76 -12.90
C PHE A 153 -2.92 4.34 -14.26
N GLU A 154 -2.01 4.59 -15.18
CA GLU A 154 -2.30 5.32 -16.42
C GLU A 154 -3.40 4.65 -17.26
N ALA A 155 -3.27 3.35 -17.53
CA ALA A 155 -4.29 2.59 -18.27
C ALA A 155 -5.61 2.49 -17.48
N PHE A 156 -5.53 2.38 -16.16
CA PHE A 156 -6.69 2.38 -15.27
C PHE A 156 -7.41 3.73 -15.31
N ALA A 157 -6.69 4.84 -15.26
CA ALA A 157 -7.24 6.20 -15.32
C ALA A 157 -7.90 6.55 -16.66
N SER A 158 -7.51 5.85 -17.74
CA SER A 158 -7.93 6.16 -19.12
C SER A 158 -9.09 5.27 -19.61
N GLN A 159 -9.78 4.55 -18.72
CA GLN A 159 -10.91 3.71 -19.09
C GLN A 159 -12.09 4.55 -19.61
N PRO A 160 -12.85 4.03 -20.59
CA PRO A 160 -14.02 4.71 -21.14
C PRO A 160 -15.20 4.60 -20.18
N LEU A 161 -15.26 5.51 -19.22
CA LEU A 161 -16.31 5.61 -18.21
C LEU A 161 -17.26 6.75 -18.53
N PRO A 162 -18.53 6.70 -18.09
CA PRO A 162 -19.46 7.82 -18.26
C PRO A 162 -19.07 9.01 -17.34
N GLU A 163 -19.39 10.23 -17.76
CA GLU A 163 -19.29 11.40 -16.87
C GLU A 163 -20.49 11.43 -15.90
N PRO A 164 -20.32 11.87 -14.63
CA PRO A 164 -19.11 12.43 -14.05
C PRO A 164 -18.13 11.38 -13.45
N TYR A 165 -18.43 10.08 -13.53
CA TYR A 165 -17.56 9.03 -12.98
C TYR A 165 -16.16 9.05 -13.61
N ALA A 166 -16.03 9.27 -14.92
CA ALA A 166 -14.74 9.35 -15.59
C ALA A 166 -13.83 10.44 -14.99
N THR A 167 -14.37 11.62 -14.73
CA THR A 167 -13.65 12.73 -14.10
C THR A 167 -13.21 12.37 -12.68
N MET A 168 -14.09 11.86 -11.83
CA MET A 168 -13.75 11.42 -10.47
C MET A 168 -12.66 10.36 -10.50
N HIS A 169 -12.85 9.31 -11.27
CA HIS A 169 -11.95 8.18 -11.40
C HIS A 169 -10.54 8.62 -11.82
N LYS A 170 -10.44 9.39 -12.91
CA LYS A 170 -9.16 9.89 -13.43
C LYS A 170 -8.44 10.77 -12.41
N THR A 171 -9.16 11.68 -11.77
CA THR A 171 -8.61 12.62 -10.79
C THR A 171 -7.97 11.87 -9.61
N ILE A 172 -8.66 10.87 -9.08
CA ILE A 172 -8.16 10.06 -7.96
C ILE A 172 -7.00 9.17 -8.41
N CYS A 173 -7.12 8.50 -9.56
CA CYS A 173 -6.04 7.66 -10.11
C CYS A 173 -4.74 8.44 -10.24
N MET A 174 -4.80 9.65 -10.77
CA MET A 174 -3.61 10.47 -11.06
C MET A 174 -3.12 11.31 -9.87
N GLY A 175 -3.78 11.20 -8.71
CA GLY A 175 -3.34 11.88 -7.49
C GLY A 175 -3.46 13.39 -7.54
N ALA A 176 -4.45 13.93 -8.24
CA ALA A 176 -4.59 15.39 -8.43
C ALA A 176 -4.73 16.18 -7.11
N THR A 177 -5.23 15.53 -6.04
CA THR A 177 -5.31 16.09 -4.68
C THR A 177 -4.12 15.73 -3.79
N THR A 178 -3.16 14.94 -4.29
CA THR A 178 -1.98 14.46 -3.55
C THR A 178 -0.72 14.56 -4.43
N PRO A 179 -0.16 15.77 -4.65
CA PRO A 179 0.88 16.02 -5.64
C PRO A 179 2.21 15.26 -5.39
N TRP A 180 2.45 14.80 -4.17
CA TRP A 180 3.63 13.98 -3.83
C TRP A 180 3.46 12.50 -4.20
N ARG A 181 2.22 12.04 -4.45
CA ARG A 181 1.96 10.65 -4.84
C ARG A 181 2.50 10.38 -6.24
N ASP A 182 3.19 9.25 -6.41
CA ASP A 182 3.58 8.74 -7.73
C ASP A 182 2.64 7.60 -8.15
N PRO A 183 1.57 7.88 -8.90
CA PRO A 183 0.59 6.86 -9.27
C PRO A 183 1.15 5.80 -10.24
N ASN A 184 2.31 6.06 -10.83
CA ASN A 184 2.95 5.16 -11.79
C ASN A 184 4.29 4.62 -11.28
N LEU A 185 4.50 4.56 -9.96
CA LEU A 185 5.75 4.10 -9.36
C LEU A 185 6.10 2.66 -9.76
N GLY A 186 5.11 1.79 -9.89
CA GLY A 186 5.34 0.36 -10.13
C GLY A 186 6.26 0.07 -11.31
N HIS A 187 6.12 0.77 -12.44
CA HIS A 187 6.97 0.52 -13.61
C HIS A 187 8.40 1.09 -13.47
N LYS A 188 8.67 1.95 -12.48
CA LYS A 188 9.98 2.57 -12.24
C LYS A 188 10.87 1.73 -11.34
N LEU A 189 10.26 0.89 -10.48
CA LEU A 189 10.98 0.19 -9.42
C LEU A 189 12.02 -0.80 -9.94
N LEU A 190 11.80 -1.45 -11.09
CA LEU A 190 12.76 -2.41 -11.63
C LEU A 190 14.12 -1.75 -11.96
N ALA A 191 14.08 -0.59 -12.62
CA ALA A 191 15.27 0.20 -12.90
C ALA A 191 15.91 0.69 -11.59
N ARG A 192 15.10 1.18 -10.65
CA ARG A 192 15.58 1.68 -9.36
C ARG A 192 16.24 0.58 -8.52
N PHE A 193 15.69 -0.63 -8.50
CA PHE A 193 16.31 -1.78 -7.81
C PHE A 193 17.68 -2.12 -8.42
N SER A 194 17.81 -2.05 -9.76
CA SER A 194 19.09 -2.23 -10.44
C SER A 194 20.11 -1.16 -10.04
N GLU A 195 19.71 0.11 -9.99
CA GLU A 195 20.57 1.23 -9.56
C GLU A 195 21.01 1.11 -8.11
N LEU A 196 20.18 0.54 -7.23
CA LEU A 196 20.50 0.24 -5.83
C LEU A 196 21.41 -1.00 -5.66
N GLY A 197 21.83 -1.64 -6.75
CA GLY A 197 22.74 -2.78 -6.74
C GLY A 197 22.08 -4.11 -6.36
N LEU A 198 20.75 -4.20 -6.36
CA LEU A 198 20.05 -5.46 -6.17
C LEU A 198 20.27 -6.36 -7.39
N GLN A 199 20.30 -7.67 -7.15
CA GLN A 199 20.51 -8.72 -8.14
C GLN A 199 19.27 -9.63 -8.22
N LYS A 200 19.27 -10.63 -9.10
CA LYS A 200 18.15 -11.55 -9.35
C LYS A 200 16.83 -10.80 -9.51
N LEU A 201 16.89 -9.71 -10.28
CA LEU A 201 15.74 -8.85 -10.52
C LEU A 201 14.66 -9.59 -11.28
N ASP A 202 13.41 -9.46 -10.81
CA ASP A 202 12.22 -9.96 -11.48
C ASP A 202 11.08 -8.96 -11.31
N ILE A 203 10.10 -9.02 -12.21
CA ILE A 203 8.87 -8.23 -12.14
C ILE A 203 7.66 -9.07 -12.53
N GLN A 204 6.64 -9.07 -11.71
CA GLN A 204 5.40 -9.79 -11.96
C GLN A 204 4.22 -8.82 -11.96
N GLY A 205 3.38 -8.90 -12.99
CA GLY A 205 2.19 -8.08 -13.13
C GLY A 205 0.91 -8.83 -12.77
N ASP A 206 -0.09 -8.08 -12.31
CA ASP A 206 -1.43 -8.60 -12.05
C ASP A 206 -2.50 -7.55 -12.39
N VAL A 207 -3.58 -7.99 -13.03
CA VAL A 207 -4.77 -7.21 -13.32
C VAL A 207 -6.01 -8.09 -13.15
N TRP A 208 -7.12 -7.50 -12.71
CA TRP A 208 -8.38 -8.22 -12.50
C TRP A 208 -9.58 -7.39 -12.92
N ALA A 209 -10.71 -8.06 -13.12
CA ALA A 209 -11.99 -7.39 -13.33
C ALA A 209 -12.56 -6.93 -11.99
N MET A 210 -12.93 -5.65 -11.91
CA MET A 210 -13.53 -5.06 -10.73
C MET A 210 -15.04 -4.94 -10.92
N ARG A 211 -15.81 -5.47 -9.95
CA ARG A 211 -17.27 -5.47 -9.95
C ARG A 211 -17.82 -4.99 -8.62
N PRO A 212 -18.96 -4.29 -8.61
CA PRO A 212 -19.69 -3.99 -7.38
C PRO A 212 -20.04 -5.28 -6.62
N GLY A 213 -19.90 -5.24 -5.29
CA GLY A 213 -20.17 -6.40 -4.41
C GLY A 213 -19.04 -7.43 -4.31
N GLU A 214 -18.01 -7.33 -5.16
CA GLU A 214 -16.81 -8.18 -5.07
C GLU A 214 -15.64 -7.40 -4.44
N SER A 215 -14.81 -8.07 -3.64
CA SER A 215 -13.67 -7.41 -2.96
C SER A 215 -12.75 -6.68 -3.94
N GLY A 216 -12.56 -7.24 -5.14
CA GLY A 216 -11.74 -6.65 -6.20
C GLY A 216 -12.21 -5.27 -6.67
N GLY A 217 -13.52 -4.97 -6.52
CA GLY A 217 -14.11 -3.66 -6.82
C GLY A 217 -14.31 -2.81 -5.58
N GLU A 218 -14.75 -3.41 -4.48
CA GLU A 218 -15.16 -2.68 -3.27
C GLU A 218 -14.04 -1.81 -2.68
N TRP A 219 -12.78 -2.27 -2.68
CA TRP A 219 -11.66 -1.44 -2.20
C TRP A 219 -11.55 -0.11 -2.96
N TRP A 220 -11.89 -0.11 -4.26
CA TRP A 220 -11.84 1.08 -5.11
C TRP A 220 -13.09 1.95 -4.94
N PHE A 221 -14.27 1.35 -4.92
CA PHE A 221 -15.51 2.10 -4.74
C PHE A 221 -15.55 2.81 -3.38
N LEU A 222 -15.06 2.18 -2.33
CA LEU A 222 -14.88 2.83 -1.03
C LEU A 222 -13.82 3.96 -1.08
N ALA A 223 -12.78 3.81 -1.90
CA ALA A 223 -11.82 4.89 -2.12
C ALA A 223 -12.44 6.10 -2.85
N LEU A 224 -13.34 5.87 -3.82
CA LEU A 224 -14.09 6.94 -4.47
C LEU A 224 -14.98 7.69 -3.48
N GLU A 225 -15.75 6.95 -2.66
CA GLU A 225 -16.63 7.53 -1.63
C GLU A 225 -15.83 8.39 -0.64
N ARG A 226 -14.69 7.89 -0.17
CA ARG A 226 -13.81 8.62 0.75
C ARG A 226 -13.20 9.87 0.11
N ALA A 227 -12.85 9.82 -1.16
CA ALA A 227 -12.22 10.95 -1.85
C ALA A 227 -13.20 12.04 -2.28
N ALA A 228 -14.48 11.72 -2.44
CA ALA A 228 -15.49 12.65 -2.97
C ALA A 228 -15.55 13.99 -2.20
N PRO A 229 -15.57 14.05 -0.85
CA PRO A 229 -15.59 15.31 -0.12
C PRO A 229 -14.40 16.22 -0.46
N SER A 230 -13.20 15.66 -0.61
CA SER A 230 -11.99 16.43 -0.95
C SER A 230 -12.07 16.98 -2.38
N LEU A 231 -12.63 16.24 -3.33
CA LEU A 231 -12.82 16.70 -4.71
C LEU A 231 -13.85 17.82 -4.80
N ILE A 232 -14.90 17.74 -4.00
CA ILE A 232 -15.94 18.77 -3.90
C ILE A 232 -15.35 20.03 -3.26
N ALA A 233 -14.62 19.91 -2.17
CA ALA A 233 -13.97 21.03 -1.49
C ALA A 233 -12.92 21.71 -2.38
N ALA A 234 -12.23 20.95 -3.25
CA ALA A 234 -11.30 21.49 -4.24
C ALA A 234 -11.98 22.12 -5.47
N GLY A 235 -13.32 22.09 -5.56
CA GLY A 235 -14.07 22.62 -6.70
C GLY A 235 -13.91 21.84 -8.01
N ILE A 236 -13.44 20.59 -7.93
CA ILE A 236 -13.25 19.71 -9.10
C ILE A 236 -14.60 19.16 -9.58
N MET A 237 -15.54 18.97 -8.66
CA MET A 237 -16.91 18.55 -8.94
C MET A 237 -17.91 19.13 -7.93
N THR A 238 -19.17 19.15 -8.31
CA THR A 238 -20.26 19.49 -7.38
C THR A 238 -20.63 18.28 -6.52
N GLU A 239 -21.41 18.52 -5.46
CA GLU A 239 -21.95 17.43 -4.62
C GLU A 239 -22.83 16.48 -5.44
N GLU A 240 -23.69 17.02 -6.31
CA GLU A 240 -24.56 16.23 -7.20
C GLU A 240 -23.72 15.34 -8.15
N GLN A 241 -22.68 15.91 -8.77
CA GLN A 241 -21.74 15.15 -9.61
C GLN A 241 -21.02 14.06 -8.83
N GLY A 242 -20.61 14.32 -7.59
CA GLY A 242 -19.99 13.33 -6.72
C GLY A 242 -20.90 12.14 -6.43
N GLN A 243 -22.15 12.43 -6.06
CA GLN A 243 -23.16 11.40 -5.79
C GLN A 243 -23.48 10.59 -7.06
N GLU A 244 -23.64 11.23 -8.20
CA GLU A 244 -23.90 10.57 -9.49
C GLU A 244 -22.70 9.67 -9.89
N ALA A 245 -21.46 10.15 -9.75
CA ALA A 245 -20.26 9.36 -10.07
C ALA A 245 -20.17 8.07 -9.24
N ILE A 246 -20.46 8.17 -7.94
CA ILE A 246 -20.49 7.00 -7.03
C ILE A 246 -21.63 6.05 -7.44
N ALA A 247 -22.82 6.57 -7.75
CA ALA A 247 -23.94 5.75 -8.20
C ALA A 247 -23.62 5.01 -9.51
N GLN A 248 -23.00 5.70 -10.48
CA GLN A 248 -22.56 5.09 -11.74
C GLN A 248 -21.51 3.99 -11.51
N ALA A 249 -20.54 4.21 -10.61
CA ALA A 249 -19.50 3.23 -10.28
C ALA A 249 -20.10 1.95 -9.66
N ARG A 250 -21.19 2.08 -8.92
CA ARG A 250 -21.86 0.97 -8.22
C ARG A 250 -23.01 0.33 -9.01
N LEU A 251 -23.24 0.72 -10.26
CA LEU A 251 -24.27 0.10 -11.08
C LEU A 251 -24.05 -1.40 -11.20
N GLN A 252 -25.09 -2.19 -10.95
CA GLN A 252 -25.07 -3.63 -11.12
C GLN A 252 -24.74 -3.99 -12.59
N GLY A 253 -23.75 -4.89 -12.78
CA GLY A 253 -23.26 -5.26 -14.11
C GLY A 253 -22.13 -4.35 -14.61
N SER A 254 -21.78 -3.28 -13.92
CA SER A 254 -20.58 -2.51 -14.24
C SER A 254 -19.33 -3.35 -14.02
N VAL A 255 -18.45 -3.37 -15.01
CA VAL A 255 -17.15 -4.07 -14.93
C VAL A 255 -16.08 -3.15 -15.46
N ILE A 256 -15.06 -2.90 -14.65
CA ILE A 256 -13.89 -2.14 -15.08
C ILE A 256 -12.61 -2.95 -14.83
N MET A 257 -11.55 -2.65 -15.59
CA MET A 257 -10.23 -3.24 -15.36
C MET A 257 -9.61 -2.60 -14.11
N SER A 258 -8.86 -3.36 -13.32
CA SER A 258 -8.08 -2.81 -12.20
C SER A 258 -6.86 -2.01 -12.68
N THR A 259 -6.19 -1.33 -11.74
CA THR A 259 -4.81 -0.87 -11.98
C THR A 259 -3.91 -2.05 -12.33
N LEU A 260 -2.90 -1.82 -13.16
CA LEU A 260 -1.80 -2.77 -13.32
C LEU A 260 -0.97 -2.74 -12.02
N SER A 261 -0.98 -3.83 -11.30
CA SER A 261 -0.20 -3.99 -10.09
C SER A 261 1.10 -4.73 -10.41
N LEU A 262 2.22 -4.12 -10.07
CA LEU A 262 3.54 -4.61 -10.39
C LEU A 262 4.29 -4.94 -9.10
N ALA A 263 4.68 -6.20 -8.95
CA ALA A 263 5.57 -6.68 -7.89
C ALA A 263 6.99 -6.72 -8.44
N THR A 264 7.83 -5.82 -7.98
CA THR A 264 9.26 -5.82 -8.27
C THR A 264 10.01 -6.55 -7.18
N ILE A 265 10.89 -7.47 -7.57
CA ILE A 265 11.62 -8.37 -6.71
C ILE A 265 13.12 -8.15 -6.95
N GLY A 266 13.91 -8.06 -5.90
CA GLY A 266 15.37 -7.97 -5.98
C GLY A 266 16.04 -8.54 -4.76
N GLN A 267 17.25 -9.10 -4.93
CA GLN A 267 18.06 -9.69 -3.86
C GLN A 267 19.31 -8.85 -3.62
N LYS A 268 19.59 -8.53 -2.35
CA LYS A 268 20.86 -7.91 -1.97
C LYS A 268 22.01 -8.90 -2.22
N PRO A 269 23.13 -8.49 -2.82
CA PRO A 269 24.32 -9.36 -2.97
C PRO A 269 24.80 -9.93 -1.63
N HIS A 270 25.47 -11.11 -1.71
CA HIS A 270 26.11 -11.75 -0.55
C HIS A 270 27.38 -11.03 -0.10
#